data_1dfb28d579efa8e95c0f9c3992cedda3
#
_entry.id   1dfb28d579efa8e95c0f9c3992cedda3
#
_cell.length_a   1.000
_cell.length_b   1.000
_cell.length_c   1.000
_cell.angle_alpha   90.00
_cell.angle_beta   90.00
_cell.angle_gamma   90.00
#
_symmetry.space_group_name_H-M   'P 1'
#
loop_
_entity.id
_entity.type
_entity.pdbx_description
1 polymer ?
#
loop_
_entity_poly.entity_id
_entity_poly.type
_entity_poly.pdbx_seq_one_letter_code
_entity_poly.pdbx_strand_id
1 'polypeptide(L)'
;MSQQPQIRIPATYMRGGTSKGVFFRLQDLPPACQQPGAARDALFMRVIGSPDPYAAHIDGMGGATSSTSKCVILSRSSVPEHDVDYLYGQVSIDKPFVDWSGNCGNLSTAAGAFALHAGLVDPARIPDNGVAVVRIWQANIGKTIIAHVPVSNGKVQETGDFELDGVTFPAAEIVLEFMDPSDDGDAGGSMFPTGNLVDLLEVPGVGCFPATMISAGIPTVFVNAADIGYTGTELREAINSDPEQLARFEKIRVAGALRMGLIKTPEEATTRQHTPKIAFVAPPASYTASSGKTIDASEIDLLVRALSMGKLHHAMMGTCAVAIGTAAAVPGTLVNLAAGGGEKDAVRFGHPSGTLRVGASAVCQNGQWSVTKAVMSRSARILMEGWVRVPATIV
;
A
#
# COMPACT_ATOMS: atom_id res chain seq x y z
N MET A 1 30.93 5.55 31.51
CA MET A 1 30.51 5.30 30.13
C MET A 1 30.37 6.64 29.46
N SER A 2 31.10 6.92 28.38
CA SER A 2 30.93 8.17 27.61
C SER A 2 29.55 8.13 26.96
N GLN A 3 28.72 9.11 27.21
CA GLN A 3 27.44 9.27 26.52
C GLN A 3 27.73 9.60 25.05
N GLN A 4 27.36 8.72 24.15
CA GLN A 4 27.47 9.00 22.72
C GLN A 4 26.38 10.00 22.30
N PRO A 5 26.71 11.05 21.57
CA PRO A 5 25.71 12.01 21.09
C PRO A 5 24.80 11.35 20.07
N GLN A 6 23.57 11.88 19.95
CA GLN A 6 22.69 11.52 18.84
C GLN A 6 23.20 12.14 17.54
N ILE A 7 23.15 11.37 16.46
CA ILE A 7 23.37 11.88 15.12
C ILE A 7 22.07 12.46 14.54
N ARG A 8 22.21 13.34 13.55
CA ARG A 8 21.10 14.02 12.86
C ARG A 8 21.09 13.54 11.42
N ILE A 9 19.95 13.01 10.96
CA ILE A 9 19.78 12.54 9.58
C ILE A 9 18.68 13.37 8.94
N PRO A 10 18.95 14.05 7.79
CA PRO A 10 17.92 14.80 7.07
C PRO A 10 16.74 13.90 6.71
N ALA A 11 15.53 14.36 6.98
CA ALA A 11 14.32 13.59 6.75
C ALA A 11 13.13 14.53 6.46
N THR A 12 12.19 14.02 5.66
CA THR A 12 10.91 14.68 5.40
C THR A 12 9.79 13.74 5.85
N TYR A 13 8.90 14.22 6.71
CA TYR A 13 7.74 13.47 7.15
C TYR A 13 6.56 13.82 6.26
N MET A 14 6.04 12.86 5.53
CA MET A 14 5.02 13.08 4.50
C MET A 14 3.80 12.19 4.70
N ARG A 15 2.65 12.73 4.34
CA ARG A 15 1.46 11.97 4.00
C ARG A 15 1.45 11.68 2.50
N GLY A 16 1.15 10.45 2.15
CA GLY A 16 0.78 10.05 0.79
C GLY A 16 -0.48 9.21 0.85
N GLY A 17 -1.52 9.60 0.12
CA GLY A 17 -2.83 8.98 0.25
C GLY A 17 -3.27 8.93 1.72
N THR A 18 -3.74 7.78 2.18
CA THR A 18 -4.16 7.52 3.57
C THR A 18 -3.03 6.93 4.45
N SER A 19 -1.78 7.12 4.07
CA SER A 19 -0.61 6.69 4.84
C SER A 19 0.33 7.87 5.09
N LYS A 20 1.20 7.74 6.09
CA LYS A 20 2.32 8.66 6.33
C LYS A 20 3.59 7.89 6.66
N GLY A 21 4.73 8.48 6.32
CA GLY A 21 6.04 7.87 6.53
C GLY A 21 7.16 8.88 6.53
N VAL A 22 8.33 8.43 6.94
CA VAL A 22 9.57 9.22 6.95
C VAL A 22 10.33 8.95 5.66
N PHE A 23 10.62 10.01 4.91
CA PHE A 23 11.29 9.99 3.62
C PHE A 23 12.74 10.44 3.74
N PHE A 24 13.62 9.71 3.10
CA PHE A 24 15.06 9.97 3.06
C PHE A 24 15.57 9.97 1.62
N ARG A 25 16.53 10.84 1.33
CA ARG A 25 17.40 10.61 0.17
C ARG A 25 18.44 9.58 0.56
N LEU A 26 18.74 8.62 -0.31
CA LEU A 26 19.72 7.55 -0.05
C LEU A 26 21.08 8.13 0.38
N GLN A 27 21.52 9.19 -0.28
CA GLN A 27 22.81 9.83 -0.03
C GLN A 27 22.93 10.52 1.34
N ASP A 28 21.79 10.84 1.99
CA ASP A 28 21.76 11.48 3.30
C ASP A 28 21.79 10.46 4.45
N LEU A 29 21.61 9.19 4.15
CA LEU A 29 21.75 8.12 5.13
C LEU A 29 23.21 7.90 5.52
N PRO A 30 23.50 7.51 6.75
CA PRO A 30 24.83 7.06 7.15
C PRO A 30 25.35 5.95 6.20
N PRO A 31 26.66 5.92 5.89
CA PRO A 31 27.20 5.00 4.89
C PRO A 31 26.81 3.52 5.11
N ALA A 32 26.79 3.05 6.36
CA ALA A 32 26.39 1.68 6.69
C ALA A 32 24.90 1.40 6.39
N CYS A 33 24.05 2.44 6.36
CA CYS A 33 22.61 2.32 6.10
C CYS A 33 22.25 2.52 4.62
N GLN A 34 23.18 2.93 3.77
CA GLN A 34 22.95 3.09 2.33
C GLN A 34 22.83 1.75 1.61
N GLN A 35 23.37 0.69 2.19
CA GLN A 35 23.23 -0.67 1.67
C GLN A 35 22.16 -1.45 2.43
N PRO A 36 21.48 -2.43 1.77
CA PRO A 36 20.56 -3.34 2.47
C PRO A 36 21.28 -4.08 3.61
N GLY A 37 20.57 -4.31 4.72
CA GLY A 37 21.08 -5.11 5.83
C GLY A 37 20.70 -4.56 7.19
N ALA A 38 21.25 -5.18 8.23
CA ALA A 38 20.87 -4.96 9.63
C ALA A 38 21.02 -3.49 10.10
N ALA A 39 22.02 -2.76 9.60
CA ALA A 39 22.21 -1.35 9.97
C ALA A 39 21.06 -0.47 9.47
N ARG A 40 20.61 -0.67 8.22
CA ARG A 40 19.44 0.03 7.67
C ARG A 40 18.18 -0.31 8.42
N ASP A 41 17.96 -1.59 8.71
CA ASP A 41 16.77 -2.05 9.43
C ASP A 41 16.75 -1.49 10.87
N ALA A 42 17.87 -1.52 11.56
CA ALA A 42 18.01 -0.95 12.91
C ALA A 42 17.71 0.58 12.90
N LEU A 43 18.22 1.30 11.91
CA LEU A 43 17.93 2.72 11.73
C LEU A 43 16.43 2.97 11.55
N PHE A 44 15.77 2.22 10.66
CA PHE A 44 14.35 2.43 10.38
C PHE A 44 13.48 2.05 11.56
N MET A 45 13.79 0.96 12.24
CA MET A 45 13.11 0.59 13.49
C MET A 45 13.23 1.70 14.53
N ARG A 46 14.43 2.26 14.69
CA ARG A 46 14.64 3.34 15.67
C ARG A 46 13.90 4.63 15.30
N VAL A 47 13.91 5.00 14.01
CA VAL A 47 13.17 6.16 13.50
C VAL A 47 11.66 6.03 13.76
N ILE A 48 11.11 4.85 13.54
CA ILE A 48 9.68 4.60 13.74
C ILE A 48 9.33 4.41 15.22
N GLY A 49 10.28 3.97 16.06
CA GLY A 49 10.05 3.63 17.47
C GLY A 49 9.61 2.17 17.64
N SER A 50 10.14 1.25 16.83
CA SER A 50 9.82 -0.18 16.83
C SER A 50 11.06 -1.00 17.26
N PRO A 51 10.88 -2.19 17.84
CA PRO A 51 9.62 -2.75 18.33
C PRO A 51 9.12 -2.04 19.58
N ASP A 52 7.83 -1.78 19.66
CA ASP A 52 7.21 -1.12 20.82
C ASP A 52 6.21 -2.04 21.51
N PRO A 53 6.52 -2.53 22.73
CA PRO A 53 5.61 -3.40 23.47
C PRO A 53 4.34 -2.68 23.94
N TYR A 54 4.35 -1.33 23.93
CA TYR A 54 3.19 -0.52 24.30
C TYR A 54 2.27 -0.21 23.14
N ALA A 55 2.66 -0.59 21.91
CA ALA A 55 1.92 -0.34 20.66
C ALA A 55 1.49 1.12 20.47
N ALA A 56 2.35 2.08 20.81
CA ALA A 56 2.10 3.52 20.75
C ALA A 56 3.15 4.29 19.93
N HIS A 57 4.37 3.75 19.77
CA HIS A 57 5.52 4.38 19.09
C HIS A 57 5.87 5.77 19.64
N ILE A 58 5.75 5.96 20.97
CA ILE A 58 5.97 7.27 21.62
C ILE A 58 7.41 7.78 21.42
N ASP A 59 8.40 6.87 21.37
CA ASP A 59 9.81 7.23 21.15
C ASP A 59 10.22 7.10 19.67
N GLY A 60 9.34 7.49 18.74
CA GLY A 60 9.58 7.45 17.31
C GLY A 60 8.56 8.25 16.49
N MET A 61 8.75 8.23 15.18
CA MET A 61 7.90 8.94 14.21
C MET A 61 6.68 8.10 13.78
N GLY A 62 6.58 6.86 14.20
CA GLY A 62 5.46 5.98 13.91
C GLY A 62 4.18 6.39 14.67
N GLY A 63 3.08 5.70 14.36
CA GLY A 63 1.79 5.87 15.05
C GLY A 63 1.14 4.52 15.33
N ALA A 64 1.96 3.46 15.46
CA ALA A 64 1.55 2.11 15.84
C ALA A 64 0.43 1.50 14.96
N THR A 65 0.35 1.90 13.71
CA THR A 65 -0.53 1.29 12.69
C THR A 65 0.24 0.98 11.42
N SER A 66 -0.25 0.09 10.60
CA SER A 66 0.37 -0.23 9.31
C SER A 66 0.44 0.98 8.37
N SER A 67 -0.47 1.95 8.51
CA SER A 67 -0.49 3.17 7.70
C SER A 67 0.50 4.25 8.16
N THR A 68 1.09 4.10 9.34
CA THR A 68 1.97 5.11 9.98
C THR A 68 3.35 4.60 10.37
N SER A 69 3.65 3.31 10.15
CA SER A 69 4.93 2.67 10.53
C SER A 69 5.76 2.39 9.27
N LYS A 70 6.17 3.45 8.57
CA LYS A 70 6.74 3.37 7.22
C LYS A 70 7.95 4.27 7.05
N CYS A 71 8.98 3.74 6.38
CA CYS A 71 10.11 4.51 5.88
C CYS A 71 10.25 4.37 4.37
N VAL A 72 10.77 5.40 3.75
CA VAL A 72 10.97 5.48 2.30
C VAL A 72 12.37 6.01 2.02
N ILE A 73 13.06 5.39 1.07
CA ILE A 73 14.32 5.90 0.52
C ILE A 73 14.10 6.23 -0.95
N LEU A 74 14.51 7.42 -1.38
CA LEU A 74 14.62 7.77 -2.79
C LEU A 74 16.06 8.09 -3.17
N SER A 75 16.40 7.74 -4.42
CA SER A 75 17.62 8.15 -5.10
C SER A 75 17.29 8.46 -6.57
N ARG A 76 18.20 9.14 -7.27
CA ARG A 76 18.10 9.18 -8.74
C ARG A 76 18.15 7.77 -9.28
N SER A 77 17.32 7.48 -10.28
CA SER A 77 17.24 6.13 -10.81
C SER A 77 18.49 5.75 -11.60
N SER A 78 18.94 4.50 -11.42
CA SER A 78 19.91 3.84 -12.28
C SER A 78 19.23 3.06 -13.42
N VAL A 79 17.90 2.89 -13.35
CA VAL A 79 17.11 2.21 -14.38
C VAL A 79 16.76 3.21 -15.49
N PRO A 80 17.05 2.89 -16.77
CA PRO A 80 16.73 3.77 -17.90
C PRO A 80 15.28 4.22 -17.90
N GLU A 81 15.05 5.43 -18.38
CA GLU A 81 13.73 6.06 -18.48
C GLU A 81 12.99 6.33 -17.17
N HIS A 82 13.64 6.16 -16.01
CA HIS A 82 13.09 6.50 -14.71
C HIS A 82 13.82 7.69 -14.09
N ASP A 83 13.10 8.48 -13.31
CA ASP A 83 13.66 9.63 -12.60
C ASP A 83 14.26 9.21 -11.27
N VAL A 84 13.55 8.36 -10.54
CA VAL A 84 13.90 7.96 -9.18
C VAL A 84 13.68 6.47 -8.94
N ASP A 85 14.56 5.90 -8.11
CA ASP A 85 14.33 4.64 -7.44
C ASP A 85 13.60 4.93 -6.13
N TYR A 86 12.49 4.22 -5.90
CA TYR A 86 11.68 4.27 -4.70
C TYR A 86 11.76 2.95 -3.97
N LEU A 87 12.39 2.95 -2.80
CA LEU A 87 12.49 1.79 -1.92
C LEU A 87 11.64 2.01 -0.67
N TYR A 88 10.75 1.07 -0.40
CA TYR A 88 9.77 1.13 0.67
C TYR A 88 10.06 0.09 1.76
N GLY A 89 10.06 0.51 3.02
CA GLY A 89 10.16 -0.36 4.20
C GLY A 89 8.92 -0.27 5.07
N GLN A 90 8.21 -1.38 5.25
CA GLN A 90 7.15 -1.51 6.26
C GLN A 90 7.79 -1.96 7.56
N VAL A 91 7.87 -1.05 8.52
CA VAL A 91 8.40 -1.38 9.85
C VAL A 91 7.33 -2.10 10.66
N SER A 92 7.68 -3.25 11.25
CA SER A 92 6.78 -3.96 12.17
C SER A 92 6.52 -3.12 13.41
N ILE A 93 5.32 -3.24 14.00
CA ILE A 93 4.93 -2.45 15.17
C ILE A 93 5.58 -3.01 16.44
N ASP A 94 5.52 -4.32 16.59
CA ASP A 94 5.83 -5.04 17.84
C ASP A 94 6.99 -6.03 17.70
N LYS A 95 7.50 -6.24 16.47
CA LYS A 95 8.59 -7.18 16.19
C LYS A 95 9.81 -6.47 15.60
N PRO A 96 11.03 -6.97 15.88
CA PRO A 96 12.27 -6.31 15.45
C PRO A 96 12.62 -6.63 13.98
N PHE A 97 11.80 -6.21 13.03
CA PHE A 97 12.13 -6.35 11.60
C PHE A 97 11.45 -5.28 10.72
N VAL A 98 12.00 -5.10 9.53
CA VAL A 98 11.45 -4.31 8.44
C VAL A 98 11.09 -5.25 7.30
N ASP A 99 9.84 -5.20 6.84
CA ASP A 99 9.38 -5.98 5.70
C ASP A 99 9.59 -5.19 4.39
N TRP A 100 10.45 -5.70 3.53
CA TRP A 100 10.80 -5.14 2.23
C TRP A 100 10.09 -5.84 1.06
N SER A 101 9.18 -6.79 1.34
CA SER A 101 8.60 -7.68 0.34
C SER A 101 7.54 -7.04 -0.56
N GLY A 102 7.20 -5.77 -0.36
CA GLY A 102 6.10 -5.17 -1.11
C GLY A 102 6.23 -3.68 -1.32
N ASN A 103 5.23 -3.11 -1.96
CA ASN A 103 5.11 -1.69 -2.25
C ASN A 103 4.05 -1.02 -1.36
N CYS A 104 4.12 0.30 -1.24
CA CYS A 104 3.07 1.13 -0.66
C CYS A 104 2.52 2.13 -1.68
N GLY A 105 1.42 1.76 -2.36
CA GLY A 105 0.79 2.62 -3.37
C GLY A 105 0.31 3.98 -2.83
N ASN A 106 -0.02 4.09 -1.55
CA ASN A 106 -0.30 5.38 -0.92
C ASN A 106 0.95 6.27 -0.86
N LEU A 107 2.09 5.73 -0.40
CA LEU A 107 3.34 6.50 -0.33
C LEU A 107 4.00 6.70 -1.70
N SER A 108 3.63 5.93 -2.74
CA SER A 108 4.04 6.21 -4.12
C SER A 108 3.59 7.61 -4.57
N THR A 109 2.44 8.07 -4.08
CA THR A 109 1.97 9.44 -4.32
C THR A 109 2.93 10.48 -3.74
N ALA A 110 3.36 10.27 -2.50
CA ALA A 110 4.33 11.14 -1.84
C ALA A 110 5.73 10.99 -2.47
N ALA A 111 6.09 9.82 -3.01
CA ALA A 111 7.37 9.60 -3.67
C ALA A 111 7.54 10.51 -4.90
N GLY A 112 6.48 10.65 -5.74
CA GLY A 112 6.51 11.60 -6.86
C GLY A 112 6.69 13.05 -6.42
N ALA A 113 5.93 13.48 -5.41
CA ALA A 113 6.05 14.83 -4.86
C ALA A 113 7.42 15.06 -4.19
N PHE A 114 7.90 14.09 -3.41
CA PHE A 114 9.23 14.18 -2.77
C PHE A 114 10.37 14.21 -3.79
N ALA A 115 10.26 13.47 -4.89
CA ALA A 115 11.28 13.46 -5.94
C ALA A 115 11.50 14.86 -6.53
N LEU A 116 10.41 15.61 -6.76
CA LEU A 116 10.47 16.99 -7.21
C LEU A 116 11.03 17.91 -6.12
N HIS A 117 10.48 17.82 -4.91
CA HIS A 117 10.87 18.64 -3.76
C HIS A 117 12.36 18.46 -3.39
N ALA A 118 12.84 17.22 -3.42
CA ALA A 118 14.22 16.87 -3.07
C ALA A 118 15.25 17.12 -4.20
N GLY A 119 14.81 17.63 -5.37
CA GLY A 119 15.69 17.91 -6.53
C GLY A 119 16.24 16.65 -7.18
N LEU A 120 15.51 15.55 -7.12
CA LEU A 120 15.91 14.28 -7.73
C LEU A 120 15.50 14.16 -9.21
N VAL A 121 14.57 14.96 -9.66
CA VAL A 121 14.13 15.07 -11.06
C VAL A 121 14.92 16.18 -11.76
N ASP A 122 15.18 16.02 -13.06
CA ASP A 122 15.83 17.05 -13.87
C ASP A 122 14.97 18.34 -13.86
N PRO A 123 15.52 19.49 -13.42
CA PRO A 123 14.78 20.75 -13.40
C PRO A 123 14.19 21.18 -14.75
N ALA A 124 14.84 20.82 -15.86
CA ALA A 124 14.35 21.12 -17.22
C ALA A 124 13.02 20.43 -17.56
N ARG A 125 12.65 19.40 -16.82
CA ARG A 125 11.40 18.65 -16.97
C ARG A 125 10.28 19.11 -16.05
N ILE A 126 10.56 20.06 -15.17
CA ILE A 126 9.59 20.59 -14.22
C ILE A 126 8.98 21.85 -14.80
N PRO A 127 7.67 21.90 -15.13
CA PRO A 127 7.04 23.10 -15.63
C PRO A 127 6.90 24.14 -14.51
N ASP A 128 6.86 25.42 -14.87
CA ASP A 128 6.55 26.47 -13.90
C ASP A 128 5.14 26.29 -13.32
N ASN A 129 4.16 25.96 -14.17
CA ASN A 129 2.79 25.66 -13.76
C ASN A 129 2.24 24.51 -14.60
N GLY A 130 1.41 23.66 -13.98
CA GLY A 130 0.80 22.54 -14.65
C GLY A 130 1.10 21.20 -13.97
N VAL A 131 1.48 20.18 -14.73
CA VAL A 131 1.71 18.83 -14.23
C VAL A 131 3.12 18.37 -14.59
N ALA A 132 3.90 18.00 -13.58
CA ALA A 132 5.16 17.29 -13.77
C ALA A 132 4.90 15.79 -13.76
N VAL A 133 5.45 15.09 -14.74
CA VAL A 133 5.39 13.63 -14.83
C VAL A 133 6.66 13.05 -14.24
N VAL A 134 6.52 12.29 -13.15
CA VAL A 134 7.63 11.61 -12.48
C VAL A 134 7.53 10.12 -12.73
N ARG A 135 8.55 9.55 -13.36
CA ARG A 135 8.68 8.11 -13.61
C ARG A 135 9.45 7.47 -12.47
N ILE A 136 8.78 6.65 -11.68
CA ILE A 136 9.29 6.03 -10.48
C ILE A 136 9.56 4.57 -10.75
N TRP A 137 10.80 4.13 -10.50
CA TRP A 137 11.13 2.71 -10.38
C TRP A 137 10.85 2.26 -8.95
N GLN A 138 9.86 1.43 -8.77
CA GLN A 138 9.56 0.85 -7.47
C GLN A 138 10.48 -0.36 -7.24
N ALA A 139 11.56 -0.14 -6.48
CA ALA A 139 12.69 -1.06 -6.40
C ALA A 139 12.40 -2.35 -5.63
N ASN A 140 11.38 -2.40 -4.77
CA ASN A 140 11.03 -3.62 -4.04
C ASN A 140 10.47 -4.71 -4.96
N ILE A 141 9.68 -4.32 -5.96
CA ILE A 141 8.95 -5.26 -6.84
C ILE A 141 9.32 -5.12 -8.31
N GLY A 142 10.26 -4.24 -8.66
CA GLY A 142 10.71 -4.06 -10.04
C GLY A 142 9.63 -3.54 -10.99
N LYS A 143 8.86 -2.52 -10.58
CA LYS A 143 7.72 -1.98 -11.34
C LYS A 143 7.81 -0.48 -11.57
N THR A 144 7.24 -0.05 -12.68
CA THR A 144 7.11 1.37 -13.02
C THR A 144 5.82 1.94 -12.43
N ILE A 145 5.96 3.08 -11.77
CA ILE A 145 4.84 3.91 -11.35
C ILE A 145 5.03 5.29 -11.98
N ILE A 146 3.99 5.83 -12.60
CA ILE A 146 4.00 7.19 -13.14
C ILE A 146 3.15 8.06 -12.24
N ALA A 147 3.74 9.12 -11.69
CA ALA A 147 3.04 10.10 -10.88
C ALA A 147 2.88 11.41 -11.65
N HIS A 148 1.63 11.85 -11.79
CA HIS A 148 1.28 13.15 -12.38
C HIS A 148 1.11 14.15 -11.24
N VAL A 149 2.16 14.91 -10.96
CA VAL A 149 2.24 15.79 -9.80
C VAL A 149 1.94 17.23 -10.20
N PRO A 150 0.93 17.89 -9.64
CA PRO A 150 0.64 19.29 -9.92
C PRO A 150 1.77 20.18 -9.40
N VAL A 151 2.11 21.18 -10.20
CA VAL A 151 3.19 22.14 -9.94
C VAL A 151 2.68 23.56 -10.12
N SER A 152 3.07 24.43 -9.21
CA SER A 152 2.81 25.88 -9.27
C SER A 152 4.08 26.64 -8.91
N ASN A 153 4.46 27.59 -9.74
CA ASN A 153 5.69 28.39 -9.61
C ASN A 153 6.94 27.51 -9.45
N GLY A 154 7.04 26.44 -10.24
CA GLY A 154 8.17 25.52 -10.22
C GLY A 154 8.24 24.61 -8.98
N LYS A 155 7.21 24.59 -8.12
CA LYS A 155 7.16 23.82 -6.88
C LYS A 155 5.94 22.91 -6.86
N VAL A 156 6.04 21.82 -6.11
CA VAL A 156 4.89 20.91 -5.89
C VAL A 156 3.73 21.71 -5.29
N GLN A 157 2.58 21.61 -5.94
CA GLN A 157 1.34 22.17 -5.42
C GLN A 157 0.73 21.16 -4.43
N GLU A 158 0.66 21.55 -3.16
CA GLU A 158 0.10 20.68 -2.11
C GLU A 158 -1.36 20.99 -1.77
N THR A 159 -1.81 22.22 -2.05
CA THR A 159 -3.18 22.69 -1.78
C THR A 159 -4.07 22.53 -3.00
N GLY A 160 -5.34 22.20 -2.79
CA GLY A 160 -6.34 22.00 -3.85
C GLY A 160 -7.66 21.51 -3.27
N ASP A 161 -8.61 21.19 -4.13
CA ASP A 161 -9.98 20.85 -3.77
C ASP A 161 -10.26 19.33 -3.82
N PHE A 162 -9.25 18.52 -4.12
CA PHE A 162 -9.43 17.08 -4.20
C PHE A 162 -9.64 16.49 -2.81
N GLU A 163 -10.82 15.95 -2.59
CA GLU A 163 -11.19 15.22 -1.38
C GLU A 163 -10.78 13.76 -1.48
N LEU A 164 -10.18 13.24 -0.43
CA LEU A 164 -9.78 11.84 -0.31
C LEU A 164 -10.37 11.25 0.98
N ASP A 165 -11.31 10.35 0.87
CA ASP A 165 -11.91 9.67 2.01
C ASP A 165 -10.83 8.96 2.87
N GLY A 166 -10.85 9.25 4.17
CA GLY A 166 -9.81 8.83 5.11
C GLY A 166 -8.70 9.87 5.33
N VAL A 167 -8.81 11.04 4.69
CA VAL A 167 -7.96 12.23 4.91
C VAL A 167 -8.84 13.43 5.23
N THR A 168 -8.50 14.16 6.27
CA THR A 168 -9.36 15.21 6.83
C THR A 168 -9.49 16.44 5.91
N PHE A 169 -8.42 16.85 5.25
CA PHE A 169 -8.39 18.09 4.48
C PHE A 169 -8.18 17.80 3.00
N PRO A 170 -8.86 18.56 2.10
CA PRO A 170 -8.60 18.48 0.67
C PRO A 170 -7.17 18.92 0.34
N ALA A 171 -6.68 18.52 -0.83
CA ALA A 171 -5.34 18.82 -1.30
C ALA A 171 -5.30 18.76 -2.83
N ALA A 172 -4.16 19.06 -3.45
CA ALA A 172 -3.99 18.87 -4.88
C ALA A 172 -4.04 17.38 -5.27
N GLU A 173 -4.76 17.09 -6.35
CA GLU A 173 -4.87 15.74 -6.88
C GLU A 173 -3.56 15.31 -7.56
N ILE A 174 -3.10 14.12 -7.22
CA ILE A 174 -2.00 13.43 -7.88
C ILE A 174 -2.55 12.14 -8.47
N VAL A 175 -2.47 12.01 -9.79
CA VAL A 175 -2.87 10.79 -10.49
C VAL A 175 -1.68 9.85 -10.55
N LEU A 176 -1.91 8.59 -10.19
CA LEU A 176 -0.92 7.51 -10.27
C LEU A 176 -1.34 6.50 -11.31
N GLU A 177 -0.39 6.13 -12.18
CA GLU A 177 -0.49 4.97 -13.06
C GLU A 177 0.49 3.90 -12.58
N PHE A 178 -0.02 2.72 -12.26
CA PHE A 178 0.77 1.53 -11.95
C PHE A 178 0.87 0.71 -13.22
N MET A 179 2.07 0.65 -13.79
CA MET A 179 2.31 -0.02 -15.07
C MET A 179 2.51 -1.51 -14.85
N ASP A 180 1.93 -2.31 -15.73
CA ASP A 180 2.00 -3.78 -15.71
C ASP A 180 1.85 -4.35 -14.29
N PRO A 181 0.74 -4.01 -13.58
CA PRO A 181 0.60 -4.34 -12.17
C PRO A 181 0.49 -5.84 -11.91
N SER A 182 0.28 -6.63 -12.95
CA SER A 182 0.06 -8.07 -12.89
C SER A 182 1.33 -8.94 -12.93
N ASP A 183 2.50 -8.32 -13.09
CA ASP A 183 3.78 -9.05 -13.08
C ASP A 183 4.61 -8.57 -11.90
N ASP A 184 4.52 -9.18 -10.77
CA ASP A 184 5.22 -8.79 -9.54
C ASP A 184 6.27 -9.82 -9.14
N GLY A 185 7.15 -10.19 -10.02
CA GLY A 185 8.40 -10.94 -9.83
C GLY A 185 8.50 -12.02 -8.72
N ASP A 186 7.82 -11.80 -7.60
CA ASP A 186 7.83 -12.66 -6.42
C ASP A 186 7.01 -13.96 -6.60
N ALA A 187 5.99 -13.95 -7.48
CA ALA A 187 5.07 -15.07 -7.67
C ALA A 187 5.22 -15.78 -9.03
N GLY A 188 6.33 -15.55 -9.71
CA GLY A 188 6.62 -16.21 -10.99
C GLY A 188 5.88 -15.62 -12.19
N GLY A 189 5.49 -14.35 -12.15
CA GLY A 189 5.05 -13.59 -13.32
C GLY A 189 3.59 -13.83 -13.76
N SER A 190 2.79 -14.57 -13.01
CA SER A 190 1.37 -14.78 -13.32
C SER A 190 0.48 -13.90 -12.45
N MET A 191 -0.43 -13.17 -13.09
CA MET A 191 -1.45 -12.38 -12.39
C MET A 191 -2.31 -13.27 -11.47
N PHE A 192 -2.57 -14.50 -11.87
CA PHE A 192 -3.24 -15.52 -11.06
C PHE A 192 -2.24 -16.65 -10.77
N PRO A 193 -1.54 -16.64 -9.61
CA PRO A 193 -0.48 -17.60 -9.31
C PRO A 193 -0.93 -19.04 -9.29
N THR A 194 -2.22 -19.29 -9.06
CA THR A 194 -2.83 -20.65 -9.08
C THR A 194 -3.29 -21.07 -10.47
N GLY A 195 -3.31 -20.16 -11.44
CA GLY A 195 -3.87 -20.37 -12.77
C GLY A 195 -5.39 -20.22 -12.85
N ASN A 196 -6.08 -19.99 -11.72
CA ASN A 196 -7.53 -19.90 -11.65
C ASN A 196 -7.97 -18.50 -11.23
N LEU A 197 -9.14 -18.04 -11.72
CA LEU A 197 -9.78 -16.81 -11.28
C LEU A 197 -10.36 -16.95 -9.87
N VAL A 198 -10.88 -18.13 -9.57
CA VAL A 198 -11.40 -18.49 -8.26
C VAL A 198 -10.94 -19.90 -7.92
N ASP A 199 -10.37 -20.06 -6.74
CA ASP A 199 -9.99 -21.33 -6.13
C ASP A 199 -10.89 -21.66 -4.95
N LEU A 200 -11.01 -22.91 -4.62
CA LEU A 200 -11.54 -23.34 -3.33
C LEU A 200 -10.36 -23.33 -2.32
N LEU A 201 -10.37 -22.38 -1.40
CA LEU A 201 -9.34 -22.22 -0.39
C LEU A 201 -9.74 -22.98 0.89
N GLU A 202 -9.01 -24.04 1.19
CA GLU A 202 -9.15 -24.76 2.44
C GLU A 202 -8.27 -24.09 3.52
N VAL A 203 -8.88 -23.73 4.63
CA VAL A 203 -8.21 -23.05 5.76
C VAL A 203 -8.37 -23.89 7.02
N PRO A 204 -7.32 -24.55 7.51
CA PRO A 204 -7.38 -25.43 8.68
C PRO A 204 -7.99 -24.75 9.91
N GLY A 205 -9.04 -25.38 10.47
CA GLY A 205 -9.76 -24.87 11.64
C GLY A 205 -10.58 -23.59 11.42
N VAL A 206 -10.84 -23.22 10.14
CA VAL A 206 -11.70 -22.08 9.77
C VAL A 206 -12.81 -22.52 8.82
N GLY A 207 -12.47 -23.25 7.75
CA GLY A 207 -13.44 -23.68 6.75
C GLY A 207 -12.84 -23.73 5.35
N CYS A 208 -13.73 -23.92 4.38
CA CYS A 208 -13.38 -23.97 2.96
C CYS A 208 -14.33 -23.08 2.19
N PHE A 209 -13.80 -22.12 1.41
CA PHE A 209 -14.61 -21.13 0.69
C PHE A 209 -13.92 -20.66 -0.58
N PRO A 210 -14.70 -20.12 -1.54
CA PRO A 210 -14.15 -19.52 -2.76
C PRO A 210 -13.21 -18.36 -2.43
N ALA A 211 -12.09 -18.29 -3.15
CA ALA A 211 -11.14 -17.19 -3.06
C ALA A 211 -10.58 -16.82 -4.43
N THR A 212 -10.46 -15.53 -4.71
CA THR A 212 -9.64 -15.01 -5.80
C THR A 212 -8.28 -14.62 -5.23
N MET A 213 -7.23 -15.24 -5.74
CA MET A 213 -5.85 -14.97 -5.35
C MET A 213 -5.13 -14.32 -6.51
N ILE A 214 -4.78 -13.06 -6.38
CA ILE A 214 -4.21 -12.23 -7.45
C ILE A 214 -2.91 -11.58 -7.02
N SER A 215 -1.94 -11.57 -7.94
CA SER A 215 -0.69 -10.81 -7.85
C SER A 215 -0.78 -9.62 -8.79
N ALA A 216 -1.29 -8.49 -8.26
CA ALA A 216 -1.39 -7.24 -9.00
C ALA A 216 -1.29 -6.04 -8.04
N GLY A 217 -0.26 -5.24 -8.18
CA GLY A 217 0.06 -4.14 -7.26
C GLY A 217 0.54 -4.61 -5.89
N ILE A 218 -0.12 -5.58 -5.31
CA ILE A 218 0.31 -6.39 -4.16
C ILE A 218 -0.44 -7.73 -4.17
N PRO A 219 0.23 -8.85 -3.85
CA PRO A 219 -0.45 -10.12 -3.67
C PRO A 219 -1.63 -9.99 -2.70
N THR A 220 -2.81 -10.39 -3.14
CA THR A 220 -4.05 -10.23 -2.36
C THR A 220 -4.93 -11.47 -2.50
N VAL A 221 -5.48 -11.90 -1.37
CA VAL A 221 -6.50 -12.96 -1.27
C VAL A 221 -7.84 -12.28 -1.04
N PHE A 222 -8.77 -12.42 -1.98
CA PHE A 222 -10.14 -11.93 -1.85
C PHE A 222 -11.07 -13.09 -1.51
N VAL A 223 -11.96 -12.90 -0.55
CA VAL A 223 -13.03 -13.82 -0.17
C VAL A 223 -14.36 -13.07 -0.11
N ASN A 224 -15.49 -13.75 -0.25
CA ASN A 224 -16.77 -13.09 -0.04
C ASN A 224 -17.00 -12.84 1.46
N ALA A 225 -17.54 -11.69 1.79
CA ALA A 225 -17.89 -11.34 3.17
C ALA A 225 -18.85 -12.37 3.79
N ALA A 226 -19.88 -12.76 3.06
CA ALA A 226 -20.89 -13.70 3.53
C ALA A 226 -20.30 -15.08 3.89
N ASP A 227 -19.31 -15.59 3.12
CA ASP A 227 -18.68 -16.89 3.35
C ASP A 227 -17.89 -16.95 4.68
N ILE A 228 -17.52 -15.77 5.19
CA ILE A 228 -16.77 -15.63 6.45
C ILE A 228 -17.58 -14.94 7.55
N GLY A 229 -18.91 -14.77 7.36
CA GLY A 229 -19.84 -14.26 8.38
C GLY A 229 -19.82 -12.73 8.54
N TYR A 230 -19.45 -11.98 7.50
CA TYR A 230 -19.44 -10.52 7.46
C TYR A 230 -20.39 -9.97 6.40
N THR A 231 -20.69 -8.67 6.48
CA THR A 231 -21.55 -7.96 5.55
C THR A 231 -20.80 -7.11 4.53
N GLY A 232 -19.54 -6.78 4.83
CA GLY A 232 -18.72 -5.83 4.07
C GLY A 232 -18.89 -4.37 4.53
N THR A 233 -19.76 -4.11 5.54
CA THR A 233 -20.00 -2.76 6.07
C THR A 233 -19.24 -2.48 7.37
N GLU A 234 -18.53 -3.45 7.91
CA GLU A 234 -17.85 -3.37 9.20
C GLU A 234 -16.83 -2.23 9.24
N LEU A 235 -16.78 -1.55 10.38
CA LEU A 235 -15.75 -0.57 10.68
C LEU A 235 -14.60 -1.21 11.47
N ARG A 236 -13.51 -0.48 11.57
CA ARG A 236 -12.24 -0.97 12.12
C ARG A 236 -12.39 -1.61 13.51
N GLU A 237 -13.12 -0.95 14.40
CA GLU A 237 -13.24 -1.39 15.79
C GLU A 237 -14.00 -2.71 15.93
N ALA A 238 -15.00 -2.95 15.06
CA ALA A 238 -15.78 -4.19 15.08
C ALA A 238 -14.93 -5.45 14.80
N ILE A 239 -13.78 -5.29 14.13
CA ILE A 239 -12.86 -6.40 13.82
C ILE A 239 -11.60 -6.34 14.70
N ASN A 240 -11.01 -5.13 14.85
CA ASN A 240 -9.70 -5.00 15.49
C ASN A 240 -9.74 -5.18 17.01
N SER A 241 -10.91 -5.09 17.65
CA SER A 241 -11.09 -5.37 19.08
C SER A 241 -11.26 -6.85 19.38
N ASP A 242 -11.40 -7.72 18.37
CA ASP A 242 -11.62 -9.15 18.54
C ASP A 242 -10.37 -9.96 18.11
N PRO A 243 -9.56 -10.43 19.08
CA PRO A 243 -8.37 -11.22 18.79
C PRO A 243 -8.64 -12.55 18.07
N GLU A 244 -9.82 -13.18 18.30
CA GLU A 244 -10.17 -14.45 17.66
C GLU A 244 -10.43 -14.23 16.18
N GLN A 245 -11.14 -13.16 15.83
CA GLN A 245 -11.37 -12.80 14.43
C GLN A 245 -10.07 -12.43 13.72
N LEU A 246 -9.18 -11.67 14.39
CA LEU A 246 -7.87 -11.36 13.82
C LEU A 246 -7.03 -12.62 13.58
N ALA A 247 -7.03 -13.55 14.52
CA ALA A 247 -6.36 -14.86 14.35
C ALA A 247 -6.97 -15.69 13.21
N ARG A 248 -8.29 -15.61 13.03
CA ARG A 248 -9.00 -16.24 11.90
C ARG A 248 -8.58 -15.65 10.55
N PHE A 249 -8.52 -14.32 10.43
CA PHE A 249 -8.03 -13.66 9.23
C PHE A 249 -6.56 -14.01 8.94
N GLU A 250 -5.72 -14.11 9.96
CA GLU A 250 -4.33 -14.52 9.78
C GLU A 250 -4.23 -15.95 9.22
N LYS A 251 -5.06 -16.91 9.69
CA LYS A 251 -5.11 -18.26 9.11
C LYS A 251 -5.50 -18.23 7.64
N ILE A 252 -6.47 -17.41 7.25
CA ILE A 252 -6.88 -17.25 5.83
C ILE A 252 -5.71 -16.69 5.02
N ARG A 253 -5.02 -15.65 5.54
CA ARG A 253 -3.86 -15.05 4.90
C ARG A 253 -2.74 -16.05 4.66
N VAL A 254 -2.41 -16.85 5.69
CA VAL A 254 -1.36 -17.88 5.62
C VAL A 254 -1.71 -18.98 4.62
N ALA A 255 -2.95 -19.47 4.63
CA ALA A 255 -3.42 -20.46 3.67
C ALA A 255 -3.33 -19.91 2.23
N GLY A 256 -3.74 -18.66 2.01
CA GLY A 256 -3.60 -18.01 0.73
C GLY A 256 -2.13 -17.82 0.31
N ALA A 257 -1.25 -17.43 1.24
CA ALA A 257 0.18 -17.28 0.96
C ALA A 257 0.83 -18.60 0.51
N LEU A 258 0.49 -19.70 1.16
CA LEU A 258 0.92 -21.06 0.77
C LEU A 258 0.39 -21.42 -0.62
N ARG A 259 -0.90 -21.19 -0.88
CA ARG A 259 -1.54 -21.50 -2.14
C ARG A 259 -1.00 -20.68 -3.31
N MET A 260 -0.63 -19.42 -3.06
CA MET A 260 0.02 -18.53 -4.03
C MET A 260 1.52 -18.83 -4.22
N GLY A 261 2.12 -19.72 -3.43
CA GLY A 261 3.54 -20.02 -3.49
C GLY A 261 4.46 -18.92 -2.91
N LEU A 262 3.90 -17.97 -2.15
CA LEU A 262 4.66 -16.88 -1.54
C LEU A 262 5.48 -17.32 -0.32
N ILE A 263 5.07 -18.39 0.31
CA ILE A 263 5.75 -19.08 1.42
C ILE A 263 5.66 -20.59 1.21
N LYS A 264 6.59 -21.31 1.81
CA LYS A 264 6.65 -22.78 1.75
C LYS A 264 6.10 -23.44 3.02
N THR A 265 6.22 -22.74 4.15
CA THR A 265 5.71 -23.20 5.45
C THR A 265 4.94 -22.09 6.15
N PRO A 266 3.97 -22.42 7.04
CA PRO A 266 3.21 -21.42 7.77
C PRO A 266 4.07 -20.49 8.63
N GLU A 267 5.21 -20.98 9.14
CA GLU A 267 6.13 -20.22 10.02
C GLU A 267 6.75 -19.04 9.29
N GLU A 268 7.02 -19.16 7.98
CA GLU A 268 7.57 -18.08 7.15
C GLU A 268 6.63 -16.86 7.09
N ALA A 269 5.33 -17.04 7.33
CA ALA A 269 4.36 -15.95 7.37
C ALA A 269 4.64 -14.93 8.48
N THR A 270 5.36 -15.32 9.54
CA THR A 270 5.67 -14.44 10.67
C THR A 270 6.63 -13.30 10.29
N THR A 271 7.50 -13.51 9.32
CA THR A 271 8.46 -12.54 8.79
C THR A 271 7.99 -11.91 7.48
N ARG A 272 6.84 -12.38 6.93
CA ARG A 272 6.20 -11.86 5.73
C ARG A 272 4.79 -11.33 6.06
N GLN A 273 4.70 -10.35 6.95
CA GLN A 273 3.41 -9.83 7.41
C GLN A 273 2.75 -8.87 6.42
N HIS A 274 3.55 -8.24 5.54
CA HIS A 274 3.06 -7.27 4.58
C HIS A 274 2.29 -7.93 3.42
N THR A 275 2.68 -9.13 3.00
CA THR A 275 2.10 -9.86 1.86
C THR A 275 1.78 -11.33 2.18
N PRO A 276 0.72 -11.91 1.60
CA PRO A 276 -0.33 -11.24 0.85
C PRO A 276 -1.23 -10.40 1.75
N LYS A 277 -2.05 -9.51 1.16
CA LYS A 277 -3.18 -8.92 1.86
C LYS A 277 -4.32 -9.92 1.91
N ILE A 278 -5.17 -9.80 2.93
CA ILE A 278 -6.48 -10.42 2.97
C ILE A 278 -7.55 -9.36 2.87
N ALA A 279 -8.48 -9.53 1.95
CA ALA A 279 -9.62 -8.64 1.77
C ALA A 279 -10.90 -9.45 1.59
N PHE A 280 -12.00 -8.93 2.09
CA PHE A 280 -13.32 -9.49 1.81
C PHE A 280 -14.18 -8.48 1.07
N VAL A 281 -15.00 -9.00 0.16
CA VAL A 281 -15.84 -8.23 -0.76
C VAL A 281 -17.30 -8.58 -0.56
N ALA A 282 -18.17 -7.62 -0.83
CA ALA A 282 -19.62 -7.81 -0.85
C ALA A 282 -20.26 -6.96 -1.96
N PRO A 283 -21.46 -7.31 -2.43
CA PRO A 283 -22.27 -6.43 -3.26
C PRO A 283 -22.49 -5.07 -2.59
N PRO A 284 -22.84 -4.02 -3.37
CA PRO A 284 -23.07 -2.69 -2.81
C PRO A 284 -24.22 -2.72 -1.78
N ALA A 285 -23.97 -2.09 -0.65
CA ALA A 285 -24.98 -1.82 0.39
C ALA A 285 -24.67 -0.48 1.04
N SER A 286 -25.72 0.25 1.45
CA SER A 286 -25.55 1.52 2.17
C SER A 286 -24.94 1.29 3.55
N TYR A 287 -24.04 2.16 3.96
CA TYR A 287 -23.38 2.09 5.27
C TYR A 287 -22.96 3.48 5.76
N THR A 288 -22.66 3.57 7.05
CA THR A 288 -22.07 4.78 7.63
C THR A 288 -20.57 4.61 7.75
N ALA A 289 -19.80 5.48 7.08
CA ALA A 289 -18.34 5.51 7.15
C ALA A 289 -17.85 5.99 8.54
N SER A 290 -16.58 5.77 8.84
CA SER A 290 -15.96 6.16 10.13
C SER A 290 -15.99 7.67 10.41
N SER A 291 -16.20 8.49 9.39
CA SER A 291 -16.38 9.95 9.50
C SER A 291 -17.82 10.34 9.90
N GLY A 292 -18.75 9.40 9.93
CA GLY A 292 -20.20 9.67 10.09
C GLY A 292 -20.93 9.95 8.77
N LYS A 293 -20.21 10.03 7.64
CA LYS A 293 -20.82 10.18 6.30
C LYS A 293 -21.56 8.90 5.93
N THR A 294 -22.82 9.04 5.52
CA THR A 294 -23.57 7.93 4.91
C THR A 294 -23.12 7.78 3.46
N ILE A 295 -22.80 6.56 3.08
CA ILE A 295 -22.53 6.16 1.70
C ILE A 295 -23.71 5.35 1.21
N ASP A 296 -24.36 5.80 0.16
CA ASP A 296 -25.49 5.09 -0.45
C ASP A 296 -24.99 3.96 -1.33
N ALA A 297 -25.73 2.86 -1.39
CA ALA A 297 -25.41 1.71 -2.22
C ALA A 297 -25.28 2.07 -3.71
N SER A 298 -26.02 3.08 -4.17
CA SER A 298 -25.98 3.58 -5.55
C SER A 298 -24.70 4.37 -5.89
N GLU A 299 -23.94 4.81 -4.89
CA GLU A 299 -22.67 5.55 -5.08
C GLU A 299 -21.48 4.63 -5.29
N ILE A 300 -21.63 3.32 -5.10
CA ILE A 300 -20.56 2.33 -5.13
C ILE A 300 -20.94 1.10 -5.96
N ASP A 301 -19.95 0.44 -6.53
CA ASP A 301 -20.13 -0.81 -7.28
C ASP A 301 -20.02 -2.05 -6.38
N LEU A 302 -19.25 -1.95 -5.27
CA LEU A 302 -19.07 -3.03 -4.30
C LEU A 302 -18.55 -2.48 -2.96
N LEU A 303 -18.57 -3.32 -1.95
CA LEU A 303 -17.93 -3.09 -0.65
C LEU A 303 -16.63 -3.89 -0.56
N VAL A 304 -15.59 -3.28 0.04
CA VAL A 304 -14.31 -3.96 0.33
C VAL A 304 -13.83 -3.61 1.73
N ARG A 305 -13.38 -4.62 2.45
CA ARG A 305 -12.66 -4.50 3.71
C ARG A 305 -11.33 -5.24 3.58
N ALA A 306 -10.23 -4.60 3.94
CA ALA A 306 -8.89 -5.17 3.76
C ALA A 306 -8.04 -5.04 5.00
N LEU A 307 -7.31 -6.12 5.34
CA LEU A 307 -6.42 -6.15 6.48
C LEU A 307 -4.95 -5.96 6.04
N SER A 308 -4.20 -5.29 6.88
CA SER A 308 -2.76 -5.07 6.71
C SER A 308 -2.06 -5.21 8.06
N MET A 309 -0.99 -5.98 8.11
CA MET A 309 -0.24 -6.24 9.36
C MET A 309 -1.17 -6.75 10.47
N GLY A 310 -2.04 -7.70 10.13
CA GLY A 310 -2.96 -8.33 11.08
C GLY A 310 -4.13 -7.47 11.58
N LYS A 311 -4.38 -6.29 10.99
CA LYS A 311 -5.46 -5.38 11.40
C LYS A 311 -6.26 -4.88 10.21
N LEU A 312 -7.57 -4.67 10.39
CA LEU A 312 -8.41 -3.99 9.40
C LEU A 312 -7.91 -2.55 9.20
N HIS A 313 -7.65 -2.20 7.95
CA HIS A 313 -7.17 -0.86 7.59
C HIS A 313 -8.29 0.18 7.76
N HIS A 314 -7.95 1.38 8.24
CA HIS A 314 -8.94 2.44 8.49
C HIS A 314 -9.57 3.00 7.21
N ALA A 315 -8.88 2.88 6.08
CA ALA A 315 -9.35 3.29 4.75
C ALA A 315 -9.02 2.19 3.73
N MET A 316 -8.22 2.49 2.69
CA MET A 316 -7.74 1.49 1.73
C MET A 316 -6.25 1.67 1.42
N MET A 317 -5.52 0.58 1.40
CA MET A 317 -4.13 0.55 0.92
C MET A 317 -4.10 0.78 -0.60
N GLY A 318 -3.20 1.65 -1.06
CA GLY A 318 -3.12 1.99 -2.49
C GLY A 318 -2.83 0.78 -3.38
N THR A 319 -1.91 -0.09 -2.99
CA THR A 319 -1.60 -1.32 -3.74
C THR A 319 -2.74 -2.34 -3.72
N CYS A 320 -3.49 -2.43 -2.62
CA CYS A 320 -4.71 -3.25 -2.58
C CYS A 320 -5.81 -2.65 -3.47
N ALA A 321 -5.89 -1.32 -3.58
CA ALA A 321 -6.80 -0.69 -4.54
C ALA A 321 -6.44 -1.05 -5.99
N VAL A 322 -5.14 -1.14 -6.33
CA VAL A 322 -4.68 -1.68 -7.62
C VAL A 322 -5.17 -3.11 -7.82
N ALA A 323 -4.99 -3.99 -6.82
CA ALA A 323 -5.47 -5.37 -6.87
C ALA A 323 -7.00 -5.43 -7.05
N ILE A 324 -7.76 -4.56 -6.36
CA ILE A 324 -9.22 -4.46 -6.51
C ILE A 324 -9.59 -4.06 -7.93
N GLY A 325 -9.00 -2.99 -8.47
CA GLY A 325 -9.27 -2.53 -9.83
C GLY A 325 -8.92 -3.58 -10.88
N THR A 326 -7.76 -4.22 -10.73
CA THR A 326 -7.33 -5.30 -11.63
C THR A 326 -8.26 -6.50 -11.56
N ALA A 327 -8.62 -6.98 -10.37
CA ALA A 327 -9.56 -8.09 -10.22
C ALA A 327 -10.97 -7.74 -10.72
N ALA A 328 -11.43 -6.50 -10.50
CA ALA A 328 -12.73 -6.05 -11.00
C ALA A 328 -12.80 -6.02 -12.54
N ALA A 329 -11.69 -5.69 -13.20
CA ALA A 329 -11.60 -5.66 -14.65
C ALA A 329 -11.54 -7.06 -15.30
N VAL A 330 -11.35 -8.14 -14.51
CA VAL A 330 -11.32 -9.52 -15.00
C VAL A 330 -12.64 -10.21 -14.68
N PRO A 331 -13.52 -10.46 -15.68
CA PRO A 331 -14.78 -11.13 -15.47
C PRO A 331 -14.61 -12.51 -14.81
N GLY A 332 -15.42 -12.79 -13.79
CA GLY A 332 -15.43 -14.06 -13.08
C GLY A 332 -14.59 -14.12 -11.79
N THR A 333 -13.79 -13.10 -11.46
CA THR A 333 -13.19 -12.99 -10.13
C THR A 333 -14.24 -12.62 -9.08
N LEU A 334 -14.00 -12.94 -7.80
CA LEU A 334 -14.95 -12.57 -6.72
C LEU A 334 -15.19 -11.05 -6.63
N VAL A 335 -14.17 -10.25 -6.93
CA VAL A 335 -14.28 -8.76 -6.94
C VAL A 335 -15.19 -8.32 -8.09
N ASN A 336 -15.00 -8.87 -9.29
CA ASN A 336 -15.86 -8.57 -10.44
C ASN A 336 -17.30 -9.02 -10.19
N LEU A 337 -17.50 -10.21 -9.66
CA LEU A 337 -18.84 -10.74 -9.33
C LEU A 337 -19.54 -9.90 -8.27
N ALA A 338 -18.83 -9.47 -7.21
CA ALA A 338 -19.37 -8.59 -6.19
C ALA A 338 -19.78 -7.22 -6.76
N ALA A 339 -19.09 -6.75 -7.81
CA ALA A 339 -19.40 -5.52 -8.53
C ALA A 339 -20.48 -5.69 -9.64
N GLY A 340 -21.20 -6.81 -9.64
CA GLY A 340 -22.27 -7.11 -10.61
C GLY A 340 -21.82 -7.80 -11.89
N GLY A 341 -20.57 -8.23 -11.99
CA GLY A 341 -20.04 -8.97 -13.15
C GLY A 341 -19.80 -8.13 -14.39
N GLY A 342 -19.43 -8.79 -15.49
CA GLY A 342 -19.21 -8.16 -16.79
C GLY A 342 -17.88 -7.42 -16.94
N GLU A 343 -17.68 -6.79 -18.10
CA GLU A 343 -16.49 -5.97 -18.35
C GLU A 343 -16.55 -4.64 -17.59
N LYS A 344 -15.43 -4.23 -17.01
CA LYS A 344 -15.31 -3.00 -16.22
C LYS A 344 -13.95 -2.34 -16.45
N ASP A 345 -13.98 -1.05 -16.81
CA ASP A 345 -12.77 -0.21 -16.93
C ASP A 345 -12.42 0.47 -15.60
N ALA A 346 -13.37 0.55 -14.68
CA ALA A 346 -13.18 1.11 -13.35
C ALA A 346 -14.29 0.63 -12.42
N VAL A 347 -13.98 0.67 -11.12
CA VAL A 347 -14.96 0.46 -10.05
C VAL A 347 -14.79 1.54 -8.97
N ARG A 348 -15.90 1.92 -8.35
CA ARG A 348 -15.92 2.69 -7.10
C ARG A 348 -16.32 1.76 -5.98
N PHE A 349 -15.46 1.55 -5.03
CA PHE A 349 -15.76 0.67 -3.90
C PHE A 349 -15.88 1.43 -2.59
N GLY A 350 -16.77 0.94 -1.72
CA GLY A 350 -16.94 1.43 -0.35
C GLY A 350 -15.91 0.79 0.59
N HIS A 351 -15.25 1.60 1.43
CA HIS A 351 -14.29 1.17 2.44
C HIS A 351 -14.57 1.85 3.79
N PRO A 352 -13.90 1.50 4.91
CA PRO A 352 -14.27 2.01 6.24
C PRO A 352 -14.40 3.54 6.35
N SER A 353 -13.61 4.32 5.61
CA SER A 353 -13.62 5.79 5.69
C SER A 353 -14.42 6.48 4.58
N GLY A 354 -15.04 5.74 3.66
CA GLY A 354 -15.80 6.30 2.54
C GLY A 354 -15.62 5.51 1.25
N THR A 355 -15.33 6.15 0.12
CA THR A 355 -15.24 5.52 -1.19
C THR A 355 -13.90 5.76 -1.86
N LEU A 356 -13.58 4.91 -2.83
CA LEU A 356 -12.44 5.09 -3.71
C LEU A 356 -12.77 4.55 -5.10
N ARG A 357 -12.41 5.33 -6.12
CA ARG A 357 -12.45 4.88 -7.51
C ARG A 357 -11.07 4.42 -7.96
N VAL A 358 -11.01 3.27 -8.64
CA VAL A 358 -9.80 2.74 -9.29
C VAL A 358 -10.17 2.25 -10.67
N GLY A 359 -9.34 2.60 -11.67
CA GLY A 359 -9.46 2.10 -13.04
C GLY A 359 -8.39 1.06 -13.33
N ALA A 360 -8.71 0.11 -14.23
CA ALA A 360 -7.74 -0.82 -14.80
C ALA A 360 -8.20 -1.26 -16.19
N SER A 361 -7.23 -1.48 -17.07
CA SER A 361 -7.49 -2.01 -18.43
C SER A 361 -7.00 -3.44 -18.51
N ALA A 362 -7.93 -4.40 -18.52
CA ALA A 362 -7.65 -5.82 -18.67
C ALA A 362 -7.81 -6.26 -20.13
N VAL A 363 -6.93 -7.14 -20.59
CA VAL A 363 -6.97 -7.76 -21.92
C VAL A 363 -6.82 -9.26 -21.77
N CYS A 364 -7.69 -10.01 -22.43
CA CYS A 364 -7.58 -11.46 -22.53
C CYS A 364 -7.02 -11.87 -23.89
N GLN A 365 -5.84 -12.51 -23.89
CA GLN A 365 -5.21 -13.05 -25.09
C GLN A 365 -4.95 -14.56 -24.88
N ASN A 366 -5.47 -15.37 -25.76
CA ASN A 366 -5.33 -16.84 -25.69
C ASN A 366 -5.74 -17.46 -24.34
N GLY A 367 -6.78 -16.90 -23.71
CA GLY A 367 -7.25 -17.34 -22.39
C GLY A 367 -6.41 -16.85 -21.19
N GLN A 368 -5.38 -16.06 -21.44
CA GLN A 368 -4.58 -15.43 -20.41
C GLN A 368 -4.95 -13.95 -20.23
N TRP A 369 -5.23 -13.56 -19.01
CA TRP A 369 -5.50 -12.18 -18.65
C TRP A 369 -4.21 -11.41 -18.36
N SER A 370 -4.13 -10.19 -18.88
CA SER A 370 -3.11 -9.22 -18.53
C SER A 370 -3.74 -7.86 -18.27
N VAL A 371 -3.08 -7.03 -17.47
CA VAL A 371 -3.49 -5.65 -17.19
C VAL A 371 -2.31 -4.74 -17.47
N THR A 372 -2.46 -3.81 -18.41
CA THR A 372 -1.37 -2.93 -18.81
C THR A 372 -1.14 -1.81 -17.81
N LYS A 373 -2.19 -1.33 -17.17
CA LYS A 373 -2.08 -0.34 -16.09
C LYS A 373 -3.30 -0.32 -15.19
N ALA A 374 -3.08 0.11 -13.95
CA ALA A 374 -4.14 0.55 -13.05
C ALA A 374 -3.94 2.03 -12.69
N VAL A 375 -5.04 2.76 -12.58
CA VAL A 375 -5.02 4.22 -12.36
C VAL A 375 -5.85 4.58 -11.15
N MET A 376 -5.30 5.44 -10.28
CA MET A 376 -6.04 6.00 -9.16
C MET A 376 -5.57 7.40 -8.83
N SER A 377 -6.49 8.21 -8.29
CA SER A 377 -6.21 9.54 -7.77
C SER A 377 -5.96 9.52 -6.27
N ARG A 378 -4.98 10.27 -5.84
CA ARG A 378 -4.59 10.46 -4.44
C ARG A 378 -4.14 11.92 -4.24
N SER A 379 -3.69 12.22 -3.03
CA SER A 379 -2.98 13.47 -2.73
C SER A 379 -1.80 13.20 -1.81
N ALA A 380 -0.84 14.10 -1.79
CA ALA A 380 0.30 14.07 -0.88
C ALA A 380 0.48 15.42 -0.19
N ARG A 381 1.18 15.41 0.93
CA ARG A 381 1.53 16.62 1.66
C ARG A 381 2.79 16.41 2.47
N ILE A 382 3.70 17.39 2.48
CA ILE A 382 4.78 17.49 3.44
C ILE A 382 4.17 17.90 4.78
N LEU A 383 4.43 17.14 5.84
CA LEU A 383 3.97 17.42 7.19
C LEU A 383 5.06 18.12 8.00
N MET A 384 6.32 17.72 7.80
CA MET A 384 7.48 18.30 8.47
C MET A 384 8.75 18.01 7.67
N GLU A 385 9.68 18.94 7.69
CA GLU A 385 11.05 18.79 7.20
C GLU A 385 12.05 19.05 8.31
N GLY A 386 13.21 18.40 8.27
CA GLY A 386 14.25 18.62 9.25
C GLY A 386 15.17 17.41 9.42
N TRP A 387 15.41 17.04 10.67
CA TRP A 387 16.31 15.92 10.99
C TRP A 387 15.67 15.01 12.01
N VAL A 388 15.70 13.71 11.73
CA VAL A 388 15.50 12.71 12.78
C VAL A 388 16.78 12.55 13.59
N ARG A 389 16.65 12.26 14.87
CA ARG A 389 17.77 12.02 15.78
C ARG A 389 17.79 10.57 16.20
N VAL A 390 18.92 9.93 16.05
CA VAL A 390 19.13 8.53 16.46
C VAL A 390 20.45 8.38 17.22
N PRO A 391 20.57 7.45 18.16
CA PRO A 391 21.84 7.18 18.81
C PRO A 391 22.93 6.78 17.80
N ALA A 392 24.13 7.33 17.94
CA ALA A 392 25.27 7.01 17.04
C ALA A 392 25.66 5.52 17.04
N THR A 393 25.25 4.77 18.04
CA THR A 393 25.51 3.32 18.16
C THR A 393 24.67 2.44 17.25
N ILE A 394 23.66 3.02 16.56
CA ILE A 394 22.76 2.27 15.67
C ILE A 394 23.30 2.22 14.22
N VAL A 395 24.23 3.11 13.87
CA VAL A 395 24.74 3.32 12.53
C VAL A 395 26.25 3.15 12.45
#